data_0260a2d7d922a7d6207311640717cb9e
#
_entry.id   0260a2d7d922a7d6207311640717cb9e
#
_cell.length_a   1.000
_cell.length_b   1.000
_cell.length_c   1.000
_cell.angle_alpha   90.00
_cell.angle_beta   90.00
_cell.angle_gamma   90.00
#
_symmetry.space_group_name_H-M   'P 1'
#
loop_
_entity.id
_entity.type
_entity.pdbx_description
1 polymer ?
#
loop_
_entity_poly.entity_id
_entity_poly.type
_entity_poly.pdbx_seq_one_letter_code
_entity_poly.pdbx_strand_id
1 'polypeptide(L)'
;GHGAYLAQADGAAVLRARLGPIALQTLAYGEPVELGGVRLSLHPAGHVLGSAQVRIEHRGEVWVVSGDYFVAGDAEAAGAGGDPNPTCPAFEPLRCHCFVTESTFGLPLYRWRAPRELLAEVEAWWRANADAGRASLLLAYSFGKAQRLLAGVDASTGPIVVHGAVAAMNEACRAAGARLPATVALDAVAGRAALARALVVAPPAVLGSAWTRRLGPHASGLASGWMQLRGARRRRGVDRGFALSDHADWPGLLRAIDATGAGRVIVTHGQEEVLVRWLRERGLDAGRFRTAWGDDEADESAPERAALAAPADDAAVGAERPGASDAPPARAPPDLSTAR
;
A
#
# COMPACT_ATOMS: atom_id res chain seq x y z
N GLY A 1 -13.72 15.77 -5.97
CA GLY A 1 -13.48 15.36 -4.60
C GLY A 1 -14.79 15.12 -3.86
N HIS A 2 -14.76 14.42 -2.75
CA HIS A 2 -15.92 14.21 -1.88
C HIS A 2 -16.07 15.37 -0.90
N GLY A 3 -17.31 15.63 -0.41
CA GLY A 3 -17.59 16.72 0.54
C GLY A 3 -17.01 16.46 1.94
N ALA A 4 -16.85 15.18 2.33
CA ALA A 4 -16.26 14.78 3.60
C ALA A 4 -15.66 13.36 3.46
N TYR A 5 -14.70 13.04 4.35
CA TYR A 5 -14.04 11.75 4.43
C TYR A 5 -14.13 11.23 5.86
N LEU A 6 -14.34 9.91 5.99
CA LEU A 6 -14.20 9.18 7.24
C LEU A 6 -13.03 8.21 7.08
N ALA A 7 -12.07 8.23 7.99
CA ALA A 7 -10.89 7.38 7.92
C ALA A 7 -10.39 6.96 9.30
N GLN A 8 -9.51 5.97 9.30
CA GLN A 8 -8.80 5.56 10.49
C GLN A 8 -7.77 6.63 10.91
N ALA A 9 -7.63 6.87 12.22
CA ALA A 9 -6.88 8.00 12.74
C ALA A 9 -5.39 8.04 12.32
N ASP A 10 -4.71 6.88 12.31
CA ASP A 10 -3.28 6.80 11.94
C ASP A 10 -3.03 7.15 10.46
N GLY A 11 -4.05 6.96 9.60
CA GLY A 11 -4.00 7.32 8.19
C GLY A 11 -4.17 8.82 7.89
N ALA A 12 -4.58 9.63 8.88
CA ALA A 12 -4.96 11.03 8.67
C ALA A 12 -3.83 11.88 8.07
N ALA A 13 -2.60 11.71 8.56
CA ALA A 13 -1.44 12.45 8.06
C ALA A 13 -1.14 12.11 6.59
N VAL A 14 -1.24 10.84 6.23
CA VAL A 14 -1.04 10.34 4.86
C VAL A 14 -2.11 10.89 3.92
N LEU A 15 -3.39 10.85 4.34
CA LEU A 15 -4.49 11.38 3.54
C LEU A 15 -4.33 12.87 3.27
N ARG A 16 -3.98 13.67 4.29
CA ARG A 16 -3.72 15.10 4.12
C ARG A 16 -2.52 15.40 3.23
N ALA A 17 -1.45 14.59 3.35
CA ALA A 17 -0.27 14.74 2.49
C ALA A 17 -0.57 14.44 1.01
N ARG A 18 -1.53 13.53 0.73
CA ARG A 18 -1.89 13.13 -0.65
C ARG A 18 -3.01 13.97 -1.26
N LEU A 19 -4.00 14.36 -0.47
CA LEU A 19 -5.23 15.00 -0.95
C LEU A 19 -5.26 16.50 -0.63
N GLY A 20 -4.31 17.00 0.16
CA GLY A 20 -4.32 18.38 0.63
C GLY A 20 -5.37 18.63 1.73
N PRO A 21 -5.85 19.88 1.86
CA PRO A 21 -6.88 20.23 2.84
C PRO A 21 -8.19 19.55 2.50
N ILE A 22 -8.64 18.63 3.37
CA ILE A 22 -9.92 17.89 3.23
C ILE A 22 -10.71 17.96 4.53
N ALA A 23 -12.03 17.90 4.44
CA ALA A 23 -12.89 17.67 5.59
C ALA A 23 -12.78 16.21 6.00
N LEU A 24 -12.00 15.92 7.05
CA LEU A 24 -11.65 14.57 7.49
C LEU A 24 -12.11 14.37 8.93
N GLN A 25 -13.02 13.44 9.13
CA GLN A 25 -13.35 12.84 10.41
C GLN A 25 -12.51 11.55 10.57
N THR A 26 -12.00 11.31 11.78
CA THR A 26 -11.21 10.11 12.06
C THR A 26 -11.84 9.29 13.18
N LEU A 27 -11.69 7.97 13.10
CA LEU A 27 -12.06 7.01 14.13
C LEU A 27 -10.82 6.21 14.55
N ALA A 28 -10.75 5.83 15.82
CA ALA A 28 -9.84 4.77 16.23
C ALA A 28 -10.31 3.42 15.68
N TYR A 29 -9.41 2.43 15.62
CA TYR A 29 -9.83 1.06 15.30
C TYR A 29 -10.83 0.55 16.35
N GLY A 30 -11.91 -0.08 15.88
CA GLY A 30 -12.98 -0.61 16.71
C GLY A 30 -13.97 0.46 17.23
N GLU A 31 -13.67 1.75 17.08
CA GLU A 31 -14.57 2.82 17.49
C GLU A 31 -15.82 2.86 16.57
N PRO A 32 -17.03 2.72 17.12
CA PRO A 32 -18.24 2.72 16.32
C PRO A 32 -18.76 4.14 16.08
N VAL A 33 -19.37 4.31 14.92
CA VAL A 33 -20.19 5.48 14.58
C VAL A 33 -21.54 5.02 14.04
N GLU A 34 -22.59 5.72 14.42
CA GLU A 34 -23.94 5.47 13.90
C GLU A 34 -24.24 6.44 12.75
N LEU A 35 -24.67 5.89 11.63
CA LEU A 35 -25.04 6.68 10.45
C LEU A 35 -26.35 6.15 9.87
N GLY A 36 -27.42 6.90 10.01
CA GLY A 36 -28.75 6.53 9.48
C GLY A 36 -29.27 5.18 10.00
N GLY A 37 -29.00 4.84 11.27
CA GLY A 37 -29.41 3.56 11.88
C GLY A 37 -28.49 2.38 11.51
N VAL A 38 -27.38 2.64 10.84
CA VAL A 38 -26.33 1.67 10.53
C VAL A 38 -25.14 1.94 11.41
N ARG A 39 -24.63 0.92 12.08
CA ARG A 39 -23.42 0.99 12.88
C ARG A 39 -22.19 0.64 12.03
N LEU A 40 -21.23 1.55 12.01
CA LEU A 40 -19.97 1.40 11.27
C LEU A 40 -18.80 1.39 12.26
N SER A 41 -17.78 0.58 11.96
CA SER A 41 -16.49 0.65 12.65
C SER A 41 -15.36 0.27 11.69
N LEU A 42 -14.16 0.80 11.97
CA LEU A 42 -12.96 0.55 11.18
C LEU A 42 -12.05 -0.44 11.91
N HIS A 43 -11.48 -1.40 11.19
CA HIS A 43 -10.62 -2.43 11.75
C HIS A 43 -9.36 -2.64 10.92
N PRO A 44 -8.23 -3.08 11.51
CA PRO A 44 -6.99 -3.26 10.80
C PRO A 44 -7.10 -4.14 9.55
N ALA A 45 -6.58 -3.67 8.43
CA ALA A 45 -6.51 -4.41 7.17
C ALA A 45 -5.10 -4.97 6.87
N GLY A 46 -4.06 -4.51 7.57
CA GLY A 46 -2.70 -5.02 7.39
C GLY A 46 -1.99 -4.55 6.11
N HIS A 47 -2.66 -3.79 5.25
CA HIS A 47 -2.16 -3.39 3.93
C HIS A 47 -1.11 -2.28 4.03
N VAL A 48 -1.50 -1.12 4.51
CA VAL A 48 -0.67 0.07 4.72
C VAL A 48 -1.11 0.81 5.98
N LEU A 49 -0.32 1.77 6.45
CA LEU A 49 -0.66 2.59 7.60
C LEU A 49 -2.03 3.28 7.42
N GLY A 50 -2.92 3.05 8.37
CA GLY A 50 -4.29 3.59 8.35
C GLY A 50 -5.25 2.87 7.39
N SER A 51 -4.82 1.79 6.72
CA SER A 51 -5.75 0.94 5.97
C SER A 51 -6.74 0.26 6.91
N ALA A 52 -7.99 0.19 6.52
CA ALA A 52 -9.03 -0.35 7.37
C ALA A 52 -10.06 -1.17 6.60
N GLN A 53 -10.48 -2.27 7.20
CA GLN A 53 -11.72 -2.94 6.87
C GLN A 53 -12.89 -2.13 7.43
N VAL A 54 -13.99 -2.05 6.72
CA VAL A 54 -15.22 -1.41 7.17
C VAL A 54 -16.20 -2.48 7.63
N ARG A 55 -16.48 -2.55 8.93
CA ARG A 55 -17.53 -3.39 9.50
C ARG A 55 -18.83 -2.59 9.55
N ILE A 56 -19.87 -3.15 8.98
CA ILE A 56 -21.20 -2.55 8.81
C ILE A 56 -22.21 -3.45 9.51
N GLU A 57 -22.95 -2.92 10.47
CA GLU A 57 -23.97 -3.68 11.22
C GLU A 57 -25.32 -2.98 11.13
N HIS A 58 -26.33 -3.72 10.69
CA HIS A 58 -27.71 -3.25 10.62
C HIS A 58 -28.69 -4.37 10.93
N ARG A 59 -29.58 -4.17 11.91
CA ARG A 59 -30.63 -5.14 12.29
C ARG A 59 -30.13 -6.56 12.53
N GLY A 60 -28.95 -6.71 13.13
CA GLY A 60 -28.34 -8.01 13.43
C GLY A 60 -27.56 -8.64 12.27
N GLU A 61 -27.61 -8.07 11.07
CA GLU A 61 -26.79 -8.48 9.95
C GLU A 61 -25.47 -7.72 9.97
N VAL A 62 -24.35 -8.43 9.73
CA VAL A 62 -23.00 -7.88 9.72
C VAL A 62 -22.36 -8.13 8.36
N TRP A 63 -21.91 -7.04 7.74
CA TRP A 63 -21.08 -7.07 6.55
C TRP A 63 -19.69 -6.54 6.88
N VAL A 64 -18.67 -7.10 6.23
CA VAL A 64 -17.31 -6.57 6.29
C VAL A 64 -16.82 -6.34 4.88
N VAL A 65 -16.36 -5.11 4.61
CA VAL A 65 -15.72 -4.72 3.35
C VAL A 65 -14.23 -4.57 3.63
N SER A 66 -13.41 -5.47 3.09
CA SER A 66 -11.99 -5.55 3.44
C SER A 66 -11.17 -4.36 2.93
N GLY A 67 -11.55 -3.77 1.79
CA GLY A 67 -10.59 -3.02 0.98
C GLY A 67 -9.40 -3.90 0.60
N ASP A 68 -8.27 -3.29 0.26
CA ASP A 68 -7.03 -4.01 0.08
C ASP A 68 -6.48 -4.45 1.44
N TYR A 69 -6.00 -5.69 1.54
CA TYR A 69 -5.51 -6.21 2.82
C TYR A 69 -4.32 -7.18 2.66
N PHE A 70 -3.55 -7.31 3.73
CA PHE A 70 -2.44 -8.24 3.82
C PHE A 70 -2.62 -9.17 5.03
N VAL A 71 -2.49 -10.48 4.79
CA VAL A 71 -2.52 -11.51 5.82
C VAL A 71 -1.16 -12.18 5.89
N ALA A 72 -0.57 -12.19 7.08
CA ALA A 72 0.70 -12.86 7.32
C ALA A 72 0.64 -14.35 7.00
N GLY A 73 1.75 -14.92 6.53
CA GLY A 73 1.89 -16.36 6.32
C GLY A 73 1.89 -17.14 7.64
N ASP A 74 1.66 -18.47 7.58
CA ASP A 74 1.55 -19.31 8.78
C ASP A 74 2.85 -19.30 9.62
N ALA A 75 4.01 -19.23 8.98
CA ALA A 75 5.31 -19.13 9.68
C ALA A 75 5.49 -17.80 10.42
N GLU A 76 4.87 -16.75 9.94
CA GLU A 76 4.89 -15.39 10.50
C GLU A 76 3.85 -15.25 11.60
N ALA A 77 2.66 -15.82 11.41
CA ALA A 77 1.59 -15.86 12.43
C ALA A 77 2.04 -16.65 13.68
N ALA A 78 2.93 -17.64 13.51
CA ALA A 78 3.52 -18.39 14.61
C ALA A 78 4.66 -17.64 15.35
N GLY A 79 4.93 -16.38 15.02
CA GLY A 79 5.94 -15.56 15.68
C GLY A 79 7.40 -15.89 15.27
N ALA A 80 7.59 -16.80 14.32
CA ALA A 80 8.93 -17.25 13.92
C ALA A 80 9.68 -16.27 12.98
N GLY A 81 9.05 -15.18 12.56
CA GLY A 81 9.58 -14.28 11.52
C GLY A 81 9.51 -12.78 11.80
N GLY A 82 8.99 -12.35 12.96
CA GLY A 82 8.74 -10.93 13.25
C GLY A 82 7.46 -10.40 12.58
N ASP A 83 7.17 -9.11 12.76
CA ASP A 83 6.02 -8.46 12.14
C ASP A 83 6.18 -8.40 10.61
N PRO A 84 5.28 -9.01 9.84
CA PRO A 84 5.37 -9.05 8.39
C PRO A 84 5.20 -7.67 7.74
N ASN A 85 4.57 -6.74 8.43
CA ASN A 85 4.46 -5.34 8.04
C ASN A 85 4.58 -4.43 9.27
N PRO A 86 5.81 -4.05 9.67
CA PRO A 86 6.03 -3.27 10.90
C PRO A 86 5.54 -1.82 10.79
N THR A 87 4.94 -1.42 9.66
CA THR A 87 4.47 -0.06 9.42
C THR A 87 2.98 0.15 9.71
N CYS A 88 2.22 -0.92 9.93
CA CYS A 88 0.78 -0.85 10.24
C CYS A 88 0.36 -2.05 11.08
N PRO A 89 -0.77 -1.97 11.82
CA PRO A 89 -1.35 -3.12 12.53
C PRO A 89 -1.67 -4.28 11.59
N ALA A 90 -1.48 -5.51 12.07
CA ALA A 90 -1.80 -6.72 11.32
C ALA A 90 -3.31 -6.82 11.03
N PHE A 91 -3.67 -7.56 9.96
CA PHE A 91 -5.06 -7.85 9.61
C PHE A 91 -5.82 -8.46 10.81
N GLU A 92 -6.98 -7.90 11.12
CA GLU A 92 -7.88 -8.40 12.16
C GLU A 92 -9.00 -9.23 11.52
N PRO A 93 -9.08 -10.55 11.75
CA PRO A 93 -10.20 -11.34 11.24
C PRO A 93 -11.50 -10.97 11.98
N LEU A 94 -12.54 -10.64 11.22
CA LEU A 94 -13.85 -10.22 11.75
C LEU A 94 -14.93 -11.22 11.36
N ARG A 95 -15.70 -11.70 12.33
CA ARG A 95 -16.87 -12.55 12.05
C ARG A 95 -17.96 -11.72 11.40
N CYS A 96 -18.53 -12.23 10.30
CA CYS A 96 -19.59 -11.55 9.55
C CYS A 96 -20.51 -12.52 8.82
N HIS A 97 -21.64 -12.02 8.32
CA HIS A 97 -22.58 -12.78 7.49
C HIS A 97 -22.18 -12.67 6.01
N CYS A 98 -21.72 -11.51 5.59
CA CYS A 98 -21.23 -11.25 4.23
C CYS A 98 -19.83 -10.61 4.27
N PHE A 99 -18.88 -11.20 3.54
CA PHE A 99 -17.54 -10.66 3.39
C PHE A 99 -17.31 -10.18 1.96
N VAL A 100 -16.98 -8.90 1.81
CA VAL A 100 -16.58 -8.31 0.52
C VAL A 100 -15.06 -8.25 0.51
N THR A 101 -14.42 -8.98 -0.40
CA THR A 101 -12.97 -9.18 -0.45
C THR A 101 -12.36 -8.78 -1.77
N GLU A 102 -11.12 -8.24 -1.73
CA GLU A 102 -10.27 -8.13 -2.90
C GLU A 102 -9.84 -9.51 -3.43
N SER A 103 -9.28 -9.54 -4.64
CA SER A 103 -8.64 -10.72 -5.22
C SER A 103 -7.45 -10.38 -6.12
N THR A 104 -6.70 -9.33 -5.80
CA THR A 104 -5.55 -8.84 -6.58
C THR A 104 -4.58 -9.96 -6.94
N PHE A 105 -4.25 -10.81 -5.99
CA PHE A 105 -3.44 -12.01 -6.19
C PHE A 105 -4.25 -13.30 -6.00
N GLY A 106 -5.49 -13.31 -6.47
CA GLY A 106 -6.47 -14.40 -6.36
C GLY A 106 -6.20 -15.60 -7.28
N LEU A 107 -4.94 -15.97 -7.51
CA LEU A 107 -4.54 -17.16 -8.24
C LEU A 107 -3.65 -18.07 -7.38
N PRO A 108 -3.78 -19.40 -7.46
CA PRO A 108 -3.00 -20.36 -6.65
C PRO A 108 -1.48 -20.27 -6.79
N LEU A 109 -1.01 -19.65 -7.86
CA LEU A 109 0.44 -19.45 -8.13
C LEU A 109 1.06 -18.36 -7.25
N TYR A 110 0.27 -17.42 -6.71
CA TYR A 110 0.78 -16.37 -5.84
C TYR A 110 0.90 -16.90 -4.42
N ARG A 111 2.14 -17.02 -3.95
CA ARG A 111 2.51 -17.44 -2.60
C ARG A 111 3.70 -16.62 -2.17
N TRP A 112 3.52 -15.81 -1.13
CA TRP A 112 4.60 -14.95 -0.65
C TRP A 112 5.62 -15.76 0.16
N ARG A 113 6.86 -15.45 -0.07
CA ARG A 113 7.97 -15.91 0.77
C ARG A 113 7.99 -15.09 2.05
N ALA A 114 8.66 -15.61 3.09
CA ALA A 114 8.82 -14.87 4.33
C ALA A 114 9.51 -13.51 4.08
N PRO A 115 9.00 -12.40 4.64
CA PRO A 115 9.54 -11.06 4.41
C PRO A 115 11.03 -10.96 4.69
N ARG A 116 11.51 -11.63 5.74
CA ARG A 116 12.95 -11.69 6.09
C ARG A 116 13.83 -12.23 4.97
N GLU A 117 13.36 -13.24 4.24
CA GLU A 117 14.13 -13.83 3.13
C GLU A 117 14.23 -12.86 1.97
N LEU A 118 13.12 -12.17 1.69
CA LEU A 118 13.07 -11.17 0.65
C LEU A 118 13.94 -9.96 0.99
N LEU A 119 13.90 -9.49 2.23
CA LEU A 119 14.75 -8.38 2.71
C LEU A 119 16.22 -8.76 2.65
N ALA A 120 16.59 -9.98 3.05
CA ALA A 120 17.96 -10.49 2.92
C ALA A 120 18.43 -10.51 1.45
N GLU A 121 17.53 -10.83 0.49
CA GLU A 121 17.84 -10.73 -0.94
C GLU A 121 18.06 -9.28 -1.40
N VAL A 122 17.24 -8.35 -0.92
CA VAL A 122 17.40 -6.90 -1.21
C VAL A 122 18.74 -6.41 -0.67
N GLU A 123 19.08 -6.74 0.56
CA GLU A 123 20.34 -6.35 1.19
C GLU A 123 21.56 -6.95 0.50
N ALA A 124 21.51 -8.24 0.15
CA ALA A 124 22.59 -8.90 -0.60
C ALA A 124 22.80 -8.24 -1.97
N TRP A 125 21.70 -7.90 -2.67
CA TRP A 125 21.76 -7.20 -3.94
C TRP A 125 22.29 -5.76 -3.77
N TRP A 126 21.89 -5.04 -2.75
CA TRP A 126 22.41 -3.71 -2.44
C TRP A 126 23.92 -3.75 -2.14
N ARG A 127 24.34 -4.67 -1.29
CA ARG A 127 25.75 -4.85 -0.92
C ARG A 127 26.62 -5.17 -2.14
N ALA A 128 26.20 -6.11 -2.99
CA ALA A 128 26.90 -6.44 -4.22
C ALA A 128 27.03 -5.26 -5.19
N ASN A 129 26.01 -4.39 -5.29
CA ASN A 129 26.09 -3.18 -6.11
C ASN A 129 27.03 -2.13 -5.50
N ALA A 130 26.99 -1.93 -4.17
CA ALA A 130 27.87 -1.03 -3.46
C ALA A 130 29.34 -1.44 -3.62
N ASP A 131 29.65 -2.75 -3.57
CA ASP A 131 30.99 -3.30 -3.80
C ASP A 131 31.43 -3.14 -5.26
N ALA A 132 30.48 -3.14 -6.21
CA ALA A 132 30.72 -2.87 -7.62
C ALA A 132 30.78 -1.35 -7.95
N GLY A 133 30.70 -0.46 -6.96
CA GLY A 133 30.79 0.98 -7.13
C GLY A 133 29.59 1.61 -7.84
N ARG A 134 28.39 1.06 -7.72
CA ARG A 134 27.16 1.55 -8.32
C ARG A 134 25.99 1.57 -7.34
N ALA A 135 25.11 2.58 -7.47
CA ALA A 135 23.93 2.71 -6.65
C ALA A 135 22.91 1.58 -6.91
N SER A 136 22.06 1.29 -5.92
CA SER A 136 20.94 0.37 -6.05
C SER A 136 19.63 1.16 -6.12
N LEU A 137 19.06 1.33 -7.32
CA LEU A 137 17.75 1.94 -7.50
C LEU A 137 16.65 0.89 -7.28
N LEU A 138 15.97 0.95 -6.15
CA LEU A 138 14.86 0.06 -5.81
C LEU A 138 13.54 0.80 -6.02
N LEU A 139 12.81 0.40 -7.04
CA LEU A 139 11.52 0.96 -7.38
C LEU A 139 10.44 0.31 -6.51
N ALA A 140 9.64 1.14 -5.84
CA ALA A 140 8.49 0.72 -5.03
C ALA A 140 7.46 1.85 -5.01
N TYR A 141 6.17 1.52 -4.80
CA TYR A 141 5.16 2.58 -4.61
C TYR A 141 5.52 3.46 -3.43
N SER A 142 5.34 4.78 -3.61
CA SER A 142 5.77 5.81 -2.65
C SER A 142 5.09 5.71 -1.30
N PHE A 143 3.90 5.07 -1.24
CA PHE A 143 3.19 4.77 -0.01
C PHE A 143 2.94 3.26 0.12
N GLY A 144 3.14 2.72 1.31
CA GLY A 144 3.02 1.31 1.67
C GLY A 144 4.31 0.53 1.42
N LYS A 145 4.56 0.08 0.20
CA LYS A 145 5.73 -0.75 -0.15
C LYS A 145 7.08 -0.12 0.18
N ALA A 146 7.26 1.18 -0.12
CA ALA A 146 8.50 1.89 0.19
C ALA A 146 8.77 1.89 1.70
N GLN A 147 7.77 2.20 2.53
CA GLN A 147 7.93 2.23 3.99
C GLN A 147 8.18 0.84 4.57
N ARG A 148 7.48 -0.18 4.07
CA ARG A 148 7.69 -1.58 4.47
C ARG A 148 9.12 -2.05 4.16
N LEU A 149 9.65 -1.73 2.98
CA LEU A 149 11.05 -1.97 2.63
C LEU A 149 11.99 -1.24 3.58
N LEU A 150 11.78 0.07 3.77
CA LEU A 150 12.64 0.91 4.60
C LEU A 150 12.66 0.44 6.06
N ALA A 151 11.52 0.01 6.60
CA ALA A 151 11.43 -0.50 7.96
C ALA A 151 12.18 -1.83 8.18
N GLY A 152 12.45 -2.57 7.10
CA GLY A 152 13.07 -3.89 7.19
C GLY A 152 14.53 -3.98 6.75
N VAL A 153 15.09 -2.97 6.04
CA VAL A 153 16.47 -3.02 5.55
C VAL A 153 17.47 -2.51 6.58
N ASP A 154 18.64 -3.16 6.63
CA ASP A 154 19.78 -2.69 7.43
C ASP A 154 20.52 -1.53 6.74
N ALA A 155 20.48 -0.35 7.35
CA ALA A 155 21.11 0.85 6.85
C ALA A 155 22.65 0.85 6.98
N SER A 156 23.28 -0.20 7.50
CA SER A 156 24.75 -0.27 7.71
C SER A 156 25.55 -0.34 6.39
N THR A 157 24.91 -0.79 5.30
CA THR A 157 25.57 -0.92 3.98
C THR A 157 25.93 0.43 3.34
N GLY A 158 25.10 1.46 3.53
CA GLY A 158 25.32 2.78 2.95
C GLY A 158 24.13 3.71 3.20
N PRO A 159 24.17 4.94 2.62
CA PRO A 159 23.07 5.88 2.77
C PRO A 159 21.80 5.39 2.06
N ILE A 160 20.65 5.67 2.68
CA ILE A 160 19.34 5.45 2.07
C ILE A 160 18.85 6.78 1.49
N VAL A 161 18.77 6.82 0.17
CA VAL A 161 18.31 7.99 -0.60
C VAL A 161 16.85 7.75 -1.01
N VAL A 162 16.01 8.76 -0.89
CA VAL A 162 14.59 8.63 -1.28
C VAL A 162 14.19 9.74 -2.26
N HIS A 163 13.29 9.38 -3.18
CA HIS A 163 12.62 10.36 -4.03
C HIS A 163 11.67 11.23 -3.18
N GLY A 164 11.43 12.48 -3.60
CA GLY A 164 10.58 13.42 -2.85
C GLY A 164 9.18 12.85 -2.49
N ALA A 165 8.56 12.12 -3.42
CA ALA A 165 7.27 11.47 -3.16
C ALA A 165 7.34 10.41 -2.04
N VAL A 166 8.47 9.70 -1.91
CA VAL A 166 8.71 8.74 -0.81
C VAL A 166 9.02 9.49 0.48
N ALA A 167 9.81 10.57 0.42
CA ALA A 167 10.15 11.40 1.57
C ALA A 167 8.89 11.96 2.26
N ALA A 168 7.98 12.53 1.49
CA ALA A 168 6.71 13.07 2.00
C ALA A 168 5.88 12.00 2.73
N MET A 169 5.81 10.79 2.18
CA MET A 169 5.11 9.68 2.82
C MET A 169 5.84 9.16 4.07
N ASN A 170 7.18 9.13 4.05
CA ASN A 170 7.97 8.76 5.24
C ASN A 170 7.71 9.72 6.40
N GLU A 171 7.62 11.03 6.15
CA GLU A 171 7.29 12.01 7.17
C GLU A 171 5.89 11.82 7.73
N ALA A 172 4.90 11.60 6.87
CA ALA A 172 3.54 11.31 7.29
C ALA A 172 3.47 10.03 8.14
N CYS A 173 4.20 8.97 7.75
CA CYS A 173 4.27 7.73 8.51
C CYS A 173 4.99 7.91 9.85
N ARG A 174 6.10 8.68 9.92
CA ARG A 174 6.78 8.99 11.18
C ARG A 174 5.89 9.80 12.12
N ALA A 175 5.15 10.77 11.60
CA ALA A 175 4.19 11.55 12.38
C ALA A 175 3.10 10.68 13.02
N ALA A 176 2.75 9.55 12.40
CA ALA A 176 1.83 8.55 12.93
C ALA A 176 2.54 7.44 13.76
N GLY A 177 3.85 7.59 14.06
CA GLY A 177 4.59 6.69 14.93
C GLY A 177 5.35 5.55 14.25
N ALA A 178 5.34 5.46 12.92
CA ALA A 178 6.12 4.45 12.21
C ALA A 178 7.63 4.64 12.40
N ARG A 179 8.34 3.54 12.68
CA ARG A 179 9.80 3.53 12.85
C ARG A 179 10.47 3.26 11.50
N LEU A 180 11.03 4.31 10.91
CA LEU A 180 11.75 4.23 9.65
C LEU A 180 13.18 4.73 9.83
N PRO A 181 14.19 4.14 9.14
CA PRO A 181 15.56 4.59 9.20
C PRO A 181 15.69 6.04 8.71
N ALA A 182 16.84 6.66 8.99
CA ALA A 182 17.17 7.96 8.43
C ALA A 182 17.26 7.87 6.90
N THR A 183 16.65 8.81 6.21
CA THR A 183 16.66 8.90 4.75
C THR A 183 17.07 10.30 4.32
N VAL A 184 17.74 10.41 3.18
CA VAL A 184 18.21 11.69 2.63
C VAL A 184 17.68 11.92 1.22
N ALA A 185 17.56 13.19 0.82
CA ALA A 185 17.29 13.54 -0.57
C ALA A 185 18.55 13.30 -1.43
N LEU A 186 18.37 13.10 -2.73
CA LEU A 186 19.49 12.87 -3.66
C LEU A 186 20.54 13.99 -3.61
N ASP A 187 20.10 15.25 -3.48
CA ASP A 187 20.98 16.41 -3.43
C ASP A 187 21.75 16.56 -2.11
N ALA A 188 21.32 15.86 -1.07
CA ALA A 188 21.99 15.87 0.23
C ALA A 188 23.07 14.78 0.38
N VAL A 189 23.28 13.97 -0.65
CA VAL A 189 24.30 12.91 -0.60
C VAL A 189 25.71 13.51 -0.76
N ALA A 190 26.62 13.14 0.14
CA ALA A 190 27.99 13.64 0.18
C ALA A 190 28.88 13.07 -0.94
N GLY A 191 28.56 13.40 -2.20
CA GLY A 191 29.40 13.10 -3.36
C GLY A 191 29.17 11.70 -3.97
N ARG A 192 29.87 11.45 -5.07
CA ARG A 192 29.70 10.26 -5.92
C ARG A 192 30.06 8.94 -5.23
N ALA A 193 31.03 8.94 -4.36
CA ALA A 193 31.44 7.72 -3.65
C ALA A 193 30.34 7.25 -2.68
N ALA A 194 29.71 8.17 -1.95
CA ALA A 194 28.58 7.87 -1.08
C ALA A 194 27.36 7.41 -1.89
N LEU A 195 27.07 8.09 -3.01
CA LEU A 195 25.95 7.73 -3.89
C LEU A 195 26.13 6.35 -4.51
N ALA A 196 27.36 5.95 -4.88
CA ALA A 196 27.65 4.61 -5.41
C ALA A 196 27.36 3.49 -4.41
N ARG A 197 27.29 3.79 -3.12
CA ARG A 197 26.94 2.84 -2.05
C ARG A 197 25.47 2.94 -1.62
N ALA A 198 24.70 3.84 -2.24
CA ALA A 198 23.34 4.14 -1.78
C ALA A 198 22.32 3.06 -2.18
N LEU A 199 21.35 2.83 -1.28
CA LEU A 199 20.04 2.32 -1.66
C LEU A 199 19.15 3.52 -1.97
N VAL A 200 18.65 3.57 -3.20
CA VAL A 200 17.78 4.65 -3.69
C VAL A 200 16.38 4.11 -3.83
N VAL A 201 15.43 4.61 -3.03
CA VAL A 201 14.02 4.16 -3.08
C VAL A 201 13.17 5.24 -3.76
N ALA A 202 12.47 4.85 -4.81
CA ALA A 202 11.70 5.76 -5.66
C ALA A 202 10.48 5.10 -6.29
N PRO A 203 9.44 5.85 -6.69
CA PRO A 203 8.30 5.28 -7.41
C PRO A 203 8.69 4.78 -8.81
N PRO A 204 7.99 3.77 -9.36
CA PRO A 204 8.30 3.20 -10.68
C PRO A 204 8.33 4.23 -11.82
N ALA A 205 7.54 5.30 -11.71
CA ALA A 205 7.46 6.36 -12.73
C ALA A 205 8.79 7.10 -12.98
N VAL A 206 9.76 7.05 -12.04
CA VAL A 206 11.05 7.74 -12.23
C VAL A 206 12.01 6.96 -13.16
N LEU A 207 11.73 5.72 -13.48
CA LEU A 207 12.63 4.91 -14.32
C LEU A 207 12.81 5.56 -15.69
N GLY A 208 14.07 5.82 -16.06
CA GLY A 208 14.42 6.49 -17.31
C GLY A 208 14.27 8.03 -17.31
N SER A 209 13.79 8.63 -16.21
CA SER A 209 13.62 10.07 -16.09
C SER A 209 14.94 10.85 -15.97
N ALA A 210 14.88 12.19 -16.01
CA ALA A 210 16.01 13.06 -15.72
C ALA A 210 16.53 12.85 -14.30
N TRP A 211 15.65 12.55 -13.36
CA TRP A 211 16.00 12.30 -11.96
C TRP A 211 16.91 11.07 -11.83
N THR A 212 16.57 9.93 -12.49
CA THR A 212 17.39 8.71 -12.43
C THR A 212 18.74 8.88 -13.11
N ARG A 213 18.85 9.69 -14.16
CA ARG A 213 20.14 9.97 -14.81
C ARG A 213 21.15 10.63 -13.87
N ARG A 214 20.69 11.36 -12.85
CA ARG A 214 21.53 11.99 -11.83
C ARG A 214 22.22 10.99 -10.90
N LEU A 215 21.71 9.76 -10.81
CA LEU A 215 22.31 8.69 -10.01
C LEU A 215 23.68 8.25 -10.58
N GLY A 216 23.90 8.41 -11.89
CA GLY A 216 25.05 7.82 -12.56
C GLY A 216 24.94 6.30 -12.70
N PRO A 217 26.04 5.54 -12.59
CA PRO A 217 25.99 4.09 -12.66
C PRO A 217 25.11 3.52 -11.55
N HIS A 218 24.09 2.77 -11.91
CA HIS A 218 23.18 2.12 -10.97
C HIS A 218 22.64 0.81 -11.52
N ALA A 219 22.23 -0.08 -10.63
CA ALA A 219 21.40 -1.24 -10.97
C ALA A 219 19.97 -0.95 -10.52
N SER A 220 18.99 -1.37 -11.32
CA SER A 220 17.57 -1.17 -11.07
C SER A 220 16.88 -2.43 -10.55
N GLY A 221 16.04 -2.28 -9.54
CA GLY A 221 15.18 -3.32 -8.99
C GLY A 221 13.75 -2.84 -8.88
N LEU A 222 12.77 -3.74 -8.98
CA LEU A 222 11.36 -3.44 -8.74
C LEU A 222 10.80 -4.34 -7.65
N ALA A 223 10.25 -3.74 -6.59
CA ALA A 223 9.52 -4.43 -5.54
C ALA A 223 8.01 -4.40 -5.84
N SER A 224 7.48 -5.53 -6.26
CA SER A 224 6.05 -5.71 -6.58
C SER A 224 5.67 -7.18 -6.50
N GLY A 225 4.46 -7.50 -6.06
CA GLY A 225 3.93 -8.87 -6.06
C GLY A 225 3.95 -9.52 -7.46
N TRP A 226 3.80 -8.72 -8.50
CA TRP A 226 3.86 -9.17 -9.91
C TRP A 226 5.24 -9.72 -10.30
N MET A 227 6.30 -9.45 -9.54
CA MET A 227 7.64 -10.00 -9.79
C MET A 227 7.74 -11.50 -9.48
N GLN A 228 6.71 -12.11 -8.91
CA GLN A 228 6.57 -13.56 -8.78
C GLN A 228 6.53 -14.24 -10.16
N LEU A 229 6.00 -13.58 -11.19
CA LEU A 229 5.86 -14.12 -12.53
C LEU A 229 7.16 -14.05 -13.31
N ARG A 230 7.54 -15.18 -13.94
CA ARG A 230 8.66 -15.20 -14.87
C ARG A 230 8.43 -14.26 -16.03
N GLY A 231 9.43 -13.45 -16.35
CA GLY A 231 9.34 -12.48 -17.47
C GLY A 231 8.74 -11.12 -17.10
N ALA A 232 8.06 -10.96 -15.97
CA ALA A 232 7.57 -9.65 -15.51
C ALA A 232 8.68 -8.61 -15.42
N ARG A 233 9.85 -8.98 -14.89
CA ARG A 233 11.05 -8.14 -14.83
C ARG A 233 11.46 -7.58 -16.21
N ARG A 234 11.48 -8.44 -17.23
CA ARG A 234 11.88 -8.02 -18.61
C ARG A 234 10.89 -7.02 -19.17
N ARG A 235 9.59 -7.24 -18.97
CA ARG A 235 8.55 -6.31 -19.44
C ARG A 235 8.64 -4.95 -18.76
N ARG A 236 9.17 -4.90 -17.53
CA ARG A 236 9.34 -3.67 -16.76
C ARG A 236 10.69 -2.98 -16.97
N GLY A 237 11.61 -3.56 -17.76
CA GLY A 237 12.91 -2.97 -18.07
C GLY A 237 13.84 -2.80 -16.88
N VAL A 238 13.71 -3.64 -15.83
CA VAL A 238 14.56 -3.60 -14.63
C VAL A 238 15.51 -4.80 -14.57
N ASP A 239 16.68 -4.62 -13.90
CA ASP A 239 17.69 -5.65 -13.79
C ASP A 239 17.26 -6.77 -12.84
N ARG A 240 16.49 -6.45 -11.78
CA ARG A 240 16.03 -7.41 -10.79
C ARG A 240 14.58 -7.14 -10.36
N GLY A 241 13.83 -8.21 -10.09
CA GLY A 241 12.50 -8.18 -9.47
C GLY A 241 12.53 -8.78 -8.08
N PHE A 242 11.81 -8.16 -7.15
CA PHE A 242 11.59 -8.64 -5.80
C PHE A 242 10.08 -8.82 -5.59
N ALA A 243 9.65 -10.05 -5.29
CA ALA A 243 8.22 -10.38 -5.14
C ALA A 243 7.69 -9.91 -3.78
N LEU A 244 7.65 -8.59 -3.55
CA LEU A 244 7.10 -7.97 -2.37
C LEU A 244 5.69 -7.45 -2.63
N SER A 245 4.74 -7.85 -1.80
CA SER A 245 3.36 -7.37 -1.86
C SER A 245 2.87 -6.94 -0.48
N ASP A 246 2.03 -5.93 -0.46
CA ASP A 246 1.21 -5.46 0.66
C ASP A 246 -0.25 -5.96 0.54
N HIS A 247 -0.54 -6.84 -0.44
CA HIS A 247 -1.81 -7.56 -0.58
C HIS A 247 -1.64 -9.02 -0.18
N ALA A 248 -2.73 -9.65 0.25
CA ALA A 248 -2.77 -11.07 0.55
C ALA A 248 -2.43 -11.92 -0.70
N ASP A 249 -1.69 -12.99 -0.49
CA ASP A 249 -1.51 -14.04 -1.48
C ASP A 249 -2.70 -15.01 -1.48
N TRP A 250 -2.69 -16.00 -2.38
CA TRP A 250 -3.75 -16.98 -2.47
C TRP A 250 -4.06 -17.68 -1.12
N PRO A 251 -3.09 -18.24 -0.38
CA PRO A 251 -3.36 -18.80 0.94
C PRO A 251 -3.88 -17.76 1.94
N GLY A 252 -3.36 -16.54 1.90
CA GLY A 252 -3.79 -15.44 2.76
C GLY A 252 -5.25 -15.04 2.52
N LEU A 253 -5.67 -14.94 1.24
CA LEU A 253 -7.06 -14.71 0.87
C LEU A 253 -7.98 -15.79 1.44
N LEU A 254 -7.63 -17.06 1.27
CA LEU A 254 -8.43 -18.18 1.79
C LEU A 254 -8.51 -18.17 3.32
N ARG A 255 -7.38 -17.92 4.02
CA ARG A 255 -7.38 -17.80 5.49
C ARG A 255 -8.26 -16.66 5.98
N ALA A 256 -8.19 -15.49 5.33
CA ALA A 256 -9.04 -14.36 5.70
C ALA A 256 -10.52 -14.71 5.55
N ILE A 257 -10.92 -15.28 4.41
CA ILE A 257 -12.30 -15.69 4.14
C ILE A 257 -12.78 -16.72 5.18
N ASP A 258 -12.01 -17.78 5.39
CA ASP A 258 -12.36 -18.84 6.35
C ASP A 258 -12.52 -18.29 7.77
N ALA A 259 -11.64 -17.37 8.19
CA ALA A 259 -11.66 -16.77 9.53
C ALA A 259 -12.90 -15.90 9.77
N THR A 260 -13.51 -15.31 8.72
CA THR A 260 -14.74 -14.53 8.87
C THR A 260 -15.96 -15.40 9.21
N GLY A 261 -15.96 -16.67 8.78
CA GLY A 261 -17.11 -17.57 8.87
C GLY A 261 -18.33 -17.06 8.09
N ALA A 262 -18.12 -16.21 7.09
CA ALA A 262 -19.18 -15.66 6.27
C ALA A 262 -19.87 -16.75 5.44
N GLY A 263 -21.18 -16.76 5.45
CA GLY A 263 -21.97 -17.62 4.57
C GLY A 263 -22.00 -17.12 3.12
N ARG A 264 -21.78 -15.82 2.94
CA ARG A 264 -21.74 -15.15 1.63
C ARG A 264 -20.42 -14.40 1.44
N VAL A 265 -19.78 -14.57 0.25
CA VAL A 265 -18.55 -13.89 -0.12
C VAL A 265 -18.75 -13.16 -1.44
N ILE A 266 -18.49 -11.86 -1.46
CA ILE A 266 -18.51 -11.05 -2.67
C ILE A 266 -17.07 -10.71 -3.00
N VAL A 267 -16.59 -11.22 -4.13
CA VAL A 267 -15.24 -10.96 -4.62
C VAL A 267 -15.27 -9.71 -5.51
N THR A 268 -14.33 -8.82 -5.27
CA THR A 268 -14.16 -7.61 -6.05
C THR A 268 -12.68 -7.41 -6.35
N HIS A 269 -12.39 -6.76 -7.47
CA HIS A 269 -11.04 -6.36 -7.85
C HIS A 269 -10.04 -7.53 -8.03
N GLY A 270 -9.38 -7.60 -9.18
CA GLY A 270 -8.34 -8.60 -9.47
C GLY A 270 -8.86 -9.88 -10.14
N GLN A 271 -8.47 -11.03 -9.63
CA GLN A 271 -8.74 -12.34 -10.23
C GLN A 271 -10.06 -12.96 -9.74
N GLU A 272 -11.14 -12.23 -9.90
CA GLU A 272 -12.46 -12.53 -9.32
C GLU A 272 -12.99 -13.91 -9.73
N GLU A 273 -12.94 -14.26 -11.01
CA GLU A 273 -13.54 -15.49 -11.54
C GLU A 273 -12.95 -16.76 -10.93
N VAL A 274 -11.63 -16.78 -10.78
CA VAL A 274 -10.92 -17.94 -10.23
C VAL A 274 -11.27 -18.12 -8.76
N LEU A 275 -11.27 -17.05 -7.97
CA LEU A 275 -11.58 -17.10 -6.56
C LEU A 275 -13.07 -17.46 -6.34
N VAL A 276 -13.99 -16.82 -7.08
CA VAL A 276 -15.43 -17.13 -6.98
C VAL A 276 -15.70 -18.59 -7.30
N ARG A 277 -15.10 -19.12 -8.37
CA ARG A 277 -15.26 -20.54 -8.74
C ARG A 277 -14.75 -21.45 -7.62
N TRP A 278 -13.56 -21.18 -7.08
CA TRP A 278 -12.97 -21.96 -5.98
C TRP A 278 -13.87 -21.98 -4.74
N LEU A 279 -14.45 -20.83 -4.37
CA LEU A 279 -15.32 -20.71 -3.19
C LEU A 279 -16.63 -21.47 -3.40
N ARG A 280 -17.23 -21.39 -4.59
CA ARG A 280 -18.46 -22.14 -4.93
C ARG A 280 -18.26 -23.65 -4.92
N GLU A 281 -17.13 -24.14 -5.43
CA GLU A 281 -16.78 -25.56 -5.39
C GLU A 281 -16.63 -26.09 -3.94
N ARG A 282 -16.48 -25.20 -2.96
CA ARG A 282 -16.44 -25.49 -1.51
C ARG A 282 -17.77 -25.22 -0.79
N GLY A 283 -18.82 -24.91 -1.54
CA GLY A 283 -20.17 -24.76 -1.00
C GLY A 283 -20.49 -23.38 -0.45
N LEU A 284 -19.61 -22.36 -0.64
CA LEU A 284 -19.90 -21.00 -0.23
C LEU A 284 -20.78 -20.27 -1.27
N ASP A 285 -21.71 -19.43 -0.80
CA ASP A 285 -22.41 -18.48 -1.66
C ASP A 285 -21.43 -17.38 -2.06
N ALA A 286 -20.78 -17.53 -3.22
CA ALA A 286 -19.79 -16.61 -3.71
C ALA A 286 -20.23 -15.94 -5.02
N GLY A 287 -19.96 -14.65 -5.17
CA GLY A 287 -20.29 -13.87 -6.35
C GLY A 287 -19.40 -12.67 -6.53
N ARG A 288 -19.68 -11.89 -7.58
CA ARG A 288 -19.07 -10.59 -7.86
C ARG A 288 -20.09 -9.48 -7.67
N PHE A 289 -19.66 -8.26 -7.50
CA PHE A 289 -20.55 -7.11 -7.64
C PHE A 289 -21.05 -7.03 -9.08
N ARG A 290 -22.36 -6.88 -9.26
CA ARG A 290 -22.91 -6.41 -10.53
C ARG A 290 -22.95 -4.89 -10.46
N THR A 291 -22.05 -4.21 -11.16
CA THR A 291 -22.10 -2.76 -11.28
C THR A 291 -23.00 -2.36 -12.44
N ALA A 292 -23.70 -1.22 -12.34
CA ALA A 292 -24.49 -0.66 -13.43
C ALA A 292 -23.63 -0.14 -14.61
N TRP A 293 -22.34 -0.09 -14.41
CA TRP A 293 -21.32 0.43 -15.34
C TRP A 293 -20.55 -0.74 -15.98
N GLY A 294 -21.17 -1.65 -16.65
CA GLY A 294 -20.59 -2.69 -17.47
C GLY A 294 -19.34 -3.41 -16.89
N ASP A 295 -19.14 -4.64 -17.33
CA ASP A 295 -17.89 -5.39 -17.13
C ASP A 295 -16.80 -4.82 -18.08
N ASP A 296 -16.46 -3.54 -17.96
CA ASP A 296 -15.21 -3.06 -18.51
C ASP A 296 -14.12 -3.83 -17.78
N GLU A 297 -13.45 -4.72 -18.52
CA GLU A 297 -12.28 -5.44 -18.06
C GLU A 297 -11.37 -4.44 -17.34
N ALA A 298 -11.41 -4.43 -16.02
CA ALA A 298 -10.55 -3.59 -15.22
C ALA A 298 -9.14 -4.02 -15.60
N ASP A 299 -8.48 -3.20 -16.42
CA ASP A 299 -7.07 -3.38 -16.78
C ASP A 299 -6.31 -3.45 -15.44
N GLU A 300 -5.97 -4.67 -15.01
CA GLU A 300 -5.30 -4.97 -13.74
C GLU A 300 -3.98 -4.22 -13.58
N SER A 301 -3.50 -3.63 -14.69
CA SER A 301 -2.36 -2.70 -14.72
C SER A 301 -2.78 -1.24 -14.58
N ALA A 302 -4.08 -0.91 -14.53
CA ALA A 302 -4.54 0.49 -14.53
C ALA A 302 -3.99 1.33 -13.36
N PRO A 303 -3.99 0.88 -12.08
CA PRO A 303 -3.32 1.63 -11.02
C PRO A 303 -1.78 1.67 -11.20
N GLU A 304 -1.18 0.62 -11.74
CA GLU A 304 0.23 0.61 -12.08
C GLU A 304 0.54 1.47 -13.30
N ARG A 305 -0.32 1.49 -14.32
CA ARG A 305 -0.21 2.38 -15.49
C ARG A 305 -0.46 3.84 -15.12
N ALA A 306 -1.44 4.12 -14.25
CA ALA A 306 -1.66 5.47 -13.73
C ALA A 306 -0.47 5.98 -12.92
N ALA A 307 0.16 5.12 -12.12
CA ALA A 307 1.39 5.46 -11.39
C ALA A 307 2.61 5.61 -12.32
N LEU A 308 2.60 4.95 -13.48
CA LEU A 308 3.64 5.08 -14.52
C LEU A 308 3.38 6.25 -15.45
N ALA A 309 2.13 6.65 -15.65
CA ALA A 309 1.70 7.73 -16.53
C ALA A 309 1.57 9.10 -15.83
N ALA A 310 1.62 9.13 -14.50
CA ALA A 310 1.71 10.40 -13.79
C ALA A 310 2.98 11.14 -14.23
N PRO A 311 2.89 12.40 -14.73
CA PRO A 311 4.07 13.15 -15.10
C PRO A 311 5.00 13.22 -13.90
N ALA A 312 6.28 12.98 -14.13
CA ALA A 312 7.32 13.29 -13.16
C ALA A 312 7.28 14.82 -13.00
N ASP A 313 6.57 15.31 -12.00
CA ASP A 313 6.58 16.71 -11.63
C ASP A 313 8.01 17.09 -11.21
N ASP A 314 8.78 17.54 -12.18
CA ASP A 314 9.97 18.39 -12.02
C ASP A 314 9.54 19.82 -11.60
N ALA A 315 8.48 19.94 -10.80
CA ALA A 315 8.08 21.21 -10.25
C ALA A 315 9.04 21.59 -9.12
N ALA A 316 10.03 22.38 -9.51
CA ALA A 316 10.89 23.14 -8.64
C ALA A 316 10.07 23.83 -7.53
N VAL A 317 10.53 23.65 -6.29
CA VAL A 317 10.25 24.57 -5.21
C VAL A 317 10.86 25.92 -5.60
N GLY A 318 10.02 26.85 -6.02
CA GLY A 318 10.45 28.20 -6.34
C GLY A 318 9.48 28.94 -7.25
N ALA A 319 8.32 29.33 -6.75
CA ALA A 319 7.54 30.43 -7.30
C ALA A 319 6.72 31.11 -6.21
N GLU A 320 6.94 32.37 -6.06
CA GLU A 320 6.30 33.37 -5.19
C GLU A 320 4.76 33.31 -5.28
N ARG A 321 4.11 33.49 -4.13
CA ARG A 321 2.67 33.65 -4.03
C ARG A 321 2.25 35.01 -4.61
N PRO A 322 1.29 35.09 -5.52
CA PRO A 322 0.50 36.31 -5.71
C PRO A 322 -0.63 36.37 -4.68
N GLY A 323 -0.89 37.60 -4.27
CA GLY A 323 -1.71 38.06 -3.18
C GLY A 323 -3.07 37.44 -2.93
N ALA A 324 -3.45 37.54 -1.68
CA ALA A 324 -4.75 37.24 -1.13
C ALA A 324 -5.88 37.94 -1.86
N SER A 325 -6.90 37.16 -2.26
CA SER A 325 -8.23 37.69 -2.58
C SER A 325 -9.24 37.05 -1.63
N ASP A 326 -10.08 37.90 -1.03
CA ASP A 326 -11.12 37.59 -0.07
C ASP A 326 -12.07 36.47 -0.55
N ALA A 327 -12.00 35.31 0.13
CA ALA A 327 -13.04 34.30 0.07
C ALA A 327 -13.77 34.26 1.43
N PRO A 328 -15.09 34.12 1.47
CA PRO A 328 -15.86 34.09 2.72
C PRO A 328 -15.53 32.84 3.54
N PRO A 329 -15.68 32.84 4.88
CA PRO A 329 -15.29 31.75 5.75
C PRO A 329 -16.10 30.48 5.43
N ALA A 330 -15.38 29.38 5.31
CA ALA A 330 -15.95 28.05 5.12
C ALA A 330 -16.90 27.71 6.28
N ARG A 331 -18.12 27.28 5.95
CA ARG A 331 -19.08 26.72 6.92
C ARG A 331 -18.43 25.49 7.58
N ALA A 332 -18.59 25.40 8.90
CA ALA A 332 -18.23 24.20 9.67
C ALA A 332 -18.94 22.97 9.09
N PRO A 333 -18.25 21.82 9.03
CA PRO A 333 -18.86 20.58 8.55
C PRO A 333 -20.04 20.19 9.45
N PRO A 334 -21.09 19.58 8.91
CA PRO A 334 -22.19 19.07 9.72
C PRO A 334 -21.66 17.97 10.64
N ASP A 335 -22.01 18.05 11.91
CA ASP A 335 -21.79 16.99 12.89
C ASP A 335 -22.62 15.78 12.48
N LEU A 336 -21.98 14.70 12.08
CA LEU A 336 -22.62 13.46 11.65
C LEU A 336 -23.31 12.72 12.81
N SER A 337 -23.13 13.17 14.06
CA SER A 337 -23.76 12.58 15.24
C SER A 337 -25.25 12.91 15.38
N THR A 338 -25.78 13.87 14.61
CA THR A 338 -27.16 14.36 14.75
C THR A 338 -28.12 13.95 13.63
N ALA A 339 -27.69 13.12 12.67
CA ALA A 339 -28.60 12.57 11.65
C ALA A 339 -29.48 11.47 12.25
N ARG A 340 -30.70 11.83 12.63
CA ARG A 340 -31.77 10.88 13.02
C ARG A 340 -32.37 10.20 11.80
#